data_d8c54216d59015cf9e9215e27c539167
#
_entry.id   d8c54216d59015cf9e9215e27c539167
#
_cell.length_a   1.000
_cell.length_b   1.000
_cell.length_c   1.000
_cell.angle_alpha   90.00
_cell.angle_beta   90.00
_cell.angle_gamma   90.00
#
_symmetry.space_group_name_H-M   'P 1'
#
loop_
_entity.id
_entity.type
_entity.pdbx_description
1 polymer ?
#
loop_
_entity_poly.entity_id
_entity_poly.type
_entity_poly.pdbx_seq_one_letter_code
_entity_poly.pdbx_strand_id
1 'polypeptide(L)'
;GSTDVSSASGEAKNLEEVSVVLDWYPNGSHVFLYDAIEEGYYEEEGLKIKVEFPSNTNDAISMTSAGKADIGFYYMHDVIQANANQNIPVVSIGAAVQNPVNVLMSLGDKNIKTVADLKGKKIGYGGSVLNEAFVKTMLKNAGLKEDDAELIDVGFELMSSMTTGQVD
;
A
#
# COMPACT_ATOMS: atom_id res chain seq x y z
N GLY A 1 -15.69 21.42 56.95
CA GLY A 1 -16.09 21.37 55.56
C GLY A 1 -15.25 20.34 54.85
N SER A 2 -15.78 19.14 54.73
CA SER A 2 -15.14 18.07 53.94
C SER A 2 -15.51 18.33 52.47
N THR A 3 -14.53 18.57 51.62
CA THR A 3 -14.71 18.57 50.19
C THR A 3 -14.52 17.15 49.67
N ASP A 4 -15.63 16.50 49.33
CA ASP A 4 -15.63 15.26 48.55
C ASP A 4 -15.07 15.55 47.17
N VAL A 5 -13.90 15.04 46.92
CA VAL A 5 -13.34 14.93 45.56
C VAL A 5 -13.98 13.68 44.96
N SER A 6 -15.06 13.88 44.19
CA SER A 6 -15.64 12.85 43.35
C SER A 6 -14.59 12.47 42.30
N SER A 7 -13.89 11.36 42.54
CA SER A 7 -13.11 10.68 41.50
C SER A 7 -14.11 10.13 40.49
N ALA A 8 -14.22 10.79 39.35
CA ALA A 8 -14.84 10.20 38.18
C ALA A 8 -13.98 9.02 37.74
N SER A 9 -14.32 7.84 38.21
CA SER A 9 -13.86 6.58 37.63
C SER A 9 -14.52 6.46 36.26
N GLY A 10 -13.82 6.94 35.22
CA GLY A 10 -14.20 6.65 33.86
C GLY A 10 -14.21 5.14 33.68
N GLU A 11 -15.37 4.56 33.46
CA GLU A 11 -15.50 3.17 33.02
C GLU A 11 -14.59 3.00 31.81
N ALA A 12 -13.63 2.07 31.91
CA ALA A 12 -12.81 1.69 30.78
C ALA A 12 -13.75 1.20 29.69
N LYS A 13 -13.89 1.96 28.57
CA LYS A 13 -14.69 1.54 27.43
C LYS A 13 -14.14 0.21 26.95
N ASN A 14 -15.01 -0.79 26.83
CA ASN A 14 -14.67 -2.07 26.24
C ASN A 14 -14.61 -1.86 24.72
N LEU A 15 -13.40 -1.63 24.18
CA LEU A 15 -13.19 -1.34 22.76
C LEU A 15 -13.14 -2.65 21.98
N GLU A 16 -13.80 -2.68 20.85
CA GLU A 16 -13.68 -3.77 19.86
C GLU A 16 -12.42 -3.55 19.02
N GLU A 17 -11.52 -4.56 19.00
CA GLU A 17 -10.30 -4.49 18.21
C GLU A 17 -10.60 -4.77 16.74
N VAL A 18 -10.14 -3.88 15.86
CA VAL A 18 -10.18 -4.04 14.40
C VAL A 18 -8.76 -4.01 13.88
N SER A 19 -8.33 -5.08 13.23
CA SER A 19 -7.00 -5.18 12.63
C SER A 19 -7.03 -4.67 11.19
N VAL A 20 -6.08 -3.79 10.87
CA VAL A 20 -5.94 -3.16 9.57
C VAL A 20 -4.54 -3.42 9.04
N VAL A 21 -4.41 -4.14 7.93
CA VAL A 21 -3.12 -4.36 7.26
C VAL A 21 -2.91 -3.36 6.14
N LEU A 22 -1.75 -2.73 6.12
CA LEU A 22 -1.37 -1.75 5.10
C LEU A 22 -0.91 -2.44 3.81
N ASP A 23 -1.04 -1.72 2.70
CA ASP A 23 -0.54 -2.13 1.37
C ASP A 23 0.99 -1.98 1.23
N TRP A 24 1.56 -1.09 2.00
CA TRP A 24 2.97 -0.71 2.00
C TRP A 24 3.40 -0.33 3.43
N TYR A 25 4.67 -0.08 3.66
CA TYR A 25 5.06 0.55 4.92
C TYR A 25 4.40 1.93 5.06
N PRO A 26 4.21 2.44 6.30
CA PRO A 26 3.51 3.70 6.54
C PRO A 26 4.06 4.85 5.71
N ASN A 27 3.18 5.60 5.07
CA ASN A 27 3.52 6.73 4.21
C ASN A 27 2.38 7.74 4.15
N GLY A 28 2.53 8.79 3.35
CA GLY A 28 1.54 9.85 3.23
C GLY A 28 0.12 9.42 2.85
N SER A 29 -0.04 8.29 2.18
CA SER A 29 -1.37 7.74 1.84
C SER A 29 -2.15 7.21 3.05
N HIS A 30 -1.47 6.97 4.17
CA HIS A 30 -2.06 6.44 5.40
C HIS A 30 -2.30 7.50 6.48
N VAL A 31 -1.99 8.77 6.22
CA VAL A 31 -2.08 9.86 7.21
C VAL A 31 -3.45 9.92 7.86
N PHE A 32 -4.53 9.80 7.10
CA PHE A 32 -5.89 9.85 7.62
C PHE A 32 -6.19 8.76 8.67
N LEU A 33 -5.60 7.57 8.52
CA LEU A 33 -5.75 6.47 9.47
C LEU A 33 -5.05 6.79 10.79
N TYR A 34 -3.81 7.24 10.72
CA TYR A 34 -3.02 7.58 11.90
C TYR A 34 -3.56 8.82 12.61
N ASP A 35 -3.99 9.82 11.86
CA ASP A 35 -4.60 11.03 12.40
C ASP A 35 -5.87 10.69 13.18
N ALA A 36 -6.74 9.87 12.62
CA ALA A 36 -7.96 9.43 13.28
C ALA A 36 -7.69 8.56 14.53
N ILE A 37 -6.60 7.78 14.55
CA ILE A 37 -6.16 7.03 15.73
C ILE A 37 -5.69 8.01 16.82
N GLU A 38 -4.84 8.97 16.48
CA GLU A 38 -4.23 9.92 17.40
C GLU A 38 -5.26 10.87 18.02
N GLU A 39 -6.23 11.30 17.21
CA GLU A 39 -7.34 12.15 17.66
C GLU A 39 -8.42 11.39 18.45
N GLY A 40 -8.32 10.07 18.54
CA GLY A 40 -9.25 9.23 19.30
C GLY A 40 -10.60 8.98 18.64
N TYR A 41 -10.77 9.29 17.37
CA TYR A 41 -12.06 9.16 16.66
C TYR A 41 -12.57 7.72 16.62
N TYR A 42 -11.68 6.73 16.50
CA TYR A 42 -12.08 5.33 16.54
C TYR A 42 -12.52 4.89 17.95
N GLU A 43 -11.87 5.39 18.99
CA GLU A 43 -12.25 5.09 20.36
C GLU A 43 -13.60 5.68 20.73
N GLU A 44 -13.94 6.85 20.19
CA GLU A 44 -15.27 7.44 20.33
C GLU A 44 -16.37 6.54 19.79
N GLU A 45 -16.06 5.80 18.70
CA GLU A 45 -16.95 4.81 18.08
C GLU A 45 -16.84 3.41 18.71
N GLY A 46 -16.10 3.27 19.80
CA GLY A 46 -15.92 2.00 20.50
C GLY A 46 -14.92 1.03 19.86
N LEU A 47 -14.03 1.54 18.99
CA LEU A 47 -13.07 0.73 18.25
C LEU A 47 -11.64 0.99 18.71
N LYS A 48 -10.83 -0.06 18.68
CA LYS A 48 -9.38 0.00 18.82
C LYS A 48 -8.73 -0.51 17.55
N ILE A 49 -8.03 0.35 16.84
CA ILE A 49 -7.37 -0.02 15.59
C ILE A 49 -6.00 -0.61 15.87
N LYS A 50 -5.78 -1.83 15.37
CA LYS A 50 -4.48 -2.50 15.36
C LYS A 50 -3.92 -2.45 13.94
N VAL A 51 -2.90 -1.63 13.72
CA VAL A 51 -2.25 -1.52 12.42
C VAL A 51 -1.23 -2.64 12.26
N GLU A 52 -1.36 -3.40 11.19
CA GLU A 52 -0.44 -4.47 10.78
C GLU A 52 0.39 -4.00 9.59
N PHE A 53 1.68 -4.31 9.61
CA PHE A 53 2.58 -3.98 8.51
C PHE A 53 2.78 -5.20 7.61
N PRO A 54 2.76 -5.01 6.28
CA PRO A 54 3.00 -6.12 5.37
C PRO A 54 4.48 -6.55 5.41
N SER A 55 4.71 -7.87 5.34
CA SER A 55 6.04 -8.46 5.17
C SER A 55 6.40 -8.60 3.69
N ASN A 56 5.39 -8.73 2.83
CA ASN A 56 5.53 -8.75 1.38
C ASN A 56 4.39 -7.99 0.71
N THR A 57 4.53 -7.73 -0.59
CA THR A 57 3.62 -6.87 -1.35
C THR A 57 2.19 -7.42 -1.53
N ASN A 58 1.94 -8.69 -1.22
CA ASN A 58 0.62 -9.32 -1.34
C ASN A 58 -0.08 -9.54 0.01
N ASP A 59 0.56 -9.19 1.12
CA ASP A 59 0.06 -9.51 2.45
C ASP A 59 -1.31 -8.90 2.74
N ALA A 60 -1.61 -7.70 2.24
CA ALA A 60 -2.90 -7.07 2.48
C ALA A 60 -4.07 -7.95 1.99
N ILE A 61 -3.99 -8.48 0.79
CA ILE A 61 -5.01 -9.41 0.25
C ILE A 61 -4.97 -10.76 0.96
N SER A 62 -3.80 -11.35 1.14
CA SER A 62 -3.69 -12.70 1.71
C SER A 62 -4.11 -12.76 3.16
N MET A 63 -3.74 -11.77 3.98
CA MET A 63 -4.13 -11.70 5.38
C MET A 63 -5.62 -11.44 5.55
N THR A 64 -6.19 -10.53 4.76
CA THR A 64 -7.62 -10.23 4.82
C THR A 64 -8.46 -11.42 4.38
N SER A 65 -8.11 -12.07 3.28
CA SER A 65 -8.82 -13.25 2.80
C SER A 65 -8.71 -14.45 3.73
N ALA A 66 -7.62 -14.57 4.47
CA ALA A 66 -7.41 -15.63 5.47
C ALA A 66 -8.02 -15.33 6.85
N GLY A 67 -8.63 -14.16 7.03
CA GLY A 67 -9.17 -13.72 8.32
C GLY A 67 -8.10 -13.38 9.37
N LYS A 68 -6.86 -13.13 8.95
CA LYS A 68 -5.76 -12.68 9.81
C LYS A 68 -5.75 -11.17 10.02
N ALA A 69 -6.44 -10.43 9.17
CA ALA A 69 -6.75 -9.03 9.31
C ALA A 69 -8.22 -8.81 8.93
N ASP A 70 -8.88 -7.85 9.57
CA ASP A 70 -10.27 -7.52 9.30
C ASP A 70 -10.41 -6.66 8.05
N ILE A 71 -9.50 -5.71 7.87
CA ILE A 71 -9.48 -4.76 6.75
C ILE A 71 -8.07 -4.72 6.17
N GLY A 72 -7.97 -4.64 4.84
CA GLY A 72 -6.71 -4.44 4.13
C GLY A 72 -6.79 -3.20 3.23
N PHE A 73 -5.73 -2.39 3.22
CA PHE A 73 -5.50 -1.41 2.18
C PHE A 73 -4.86 -2.10 0.99
N TYR A 74 -5.48 -1.97 -0.18
CA TYR A 74 -4.89 -2.53 -1.41
C TYR A 74 -5.42 -1.82 -2.65
N TYR A 75 -5.01 -2.27 -3.82
CA TYR A 75 -5.32 -1.63 -5.09
C TYR A 75 -6.57 -2.24 -5.73
N MET A 76 -7.45 -1.39 -6.26
CA MET A 76 -8.74 -1.81 -6.82
C MET A 76 -8.60 -2.91 -7.88
N HIS A 77 -7.62 -2.77 -8.76
CA HIS A 77 -7.41 -3.72 -9.85
C HIS A 77 -6.90 -5.10 -9.37
N ASP A 78 -6.06 -5.12 -8.31
CA ASP A 78 -5.64 -6.38 -7.70
C ASP A 78 -6.81 -7.08 -6.98
N VAL A 79 -7.71 -6.31 -6.36
CA VAL A 79 -8.94 -6.82 -5.74
C VAL A 79 -9.86 -7.41 -6.80
N ILE A 80 -10.04 -6.74 -7.93
CA ILE A 80 -10.84 -7.24 -9.06
C ILE A 80 -10.24 -8.55 -9.59
N GLN A 81 -8.92 -8.59 -9.81
CA GLN A 81 -8.24 -9.78 -10.32
C GLN A 81 -8.33 -10.95 -9.33
N ALA A 82 -8.13 -10.68 -8.04
CA ALA A 82 -8.24 -11.69 -6.99
C ALA A 82 -9.63 -12.35 -6.98
N ASN A 83 -10.69 -11.56 -7.10
CA ASN A 83 -12.05 -12.06 -7.18
C ASN A 83 -12.32 -12.81 -8.49
N ALA A 84 -11.96 -12.24 -9.64
CA ALA A 84 -12.33 -12.76 -10.95
C ALA A 84 -11.53 -14.01 -11.33
N ASN A 85 -10.25 -14.07 -11.00
CA ASN A 85 -9.33 -15.09 -11.50
C ASN A 85 -8.83 -16.08 -10.44
N GLN A 86 -8.91 -15.71 -9.16
CA GLN A 86 -8.33 -16.51 -8.06
C GLN A 86 -9.37 -16.96 -7.04
N ASN A 87 -10.64 -16.59 -7.20
CA ASN A 87 -11.73 -16.88 -6.26
C ASN A 87 -11.41 -16.47 -4.79
N ILE A 88 -10.65 -15.39 -4.61
CA ILE A 88 -10.32 -14.86 -3.30
C ILE A 88 -11.50 -14.01 -2.80
N PRO A 89 -12.12 -14.34 -1.65
CA PRO A 89 -13.38 -13.73 -1.21
C PRO A 89 -13.13 -12.41 -0.46
N VAL A 90 -12.60 -11.41 -1.14
CA VAL A 90 -12.46 -10.05 -0.61
C VAL A 90 -13.40 -9.09 -1.33
N VAL A 91 -13.88 -8.08 -0.63
CA VAL A 91 -14.77 -7.05 -1.18
C VAL A 91 -14.19 -5.67 -0.90
N SER A 92 -14.35 -4.75 -1.84
CA SER A 92 -14.00 -3.35 -1.63
C SER A 92 -15.13 -2.64 -0.86
N ILE A 93 -14.80 -2.01 0.25
CA ILE A 93 -15.75 -1.27 1.10
C ILE A 93 -15.62 0.24 0.98
N GLY A 94 -14.56 0.74 0.34
CA GLY A 94 -14.33 2.16 0.15
C GLY A 94 -13.01 2.43 -0.56
N ALA A 95 -12.78 3.68 -0.94
CA ALA A 95 -11.56 4.15 -1.55
C ALA A 95 -10.89 5.20 -0.68
N ALA A 96 -9.66 4.93 -0.23
CA ALA A 96 -8.86 5.89 0.52
C ALA A 96 -8.23 6.95 -0.42
N VAL A 97 -7.75 6.52 -1.59
CA VAL A 97 -7.21 7.38 -2.65
C VAL A 97 -7.92 7.06 -3.95
N GLN A 98 -8.46 8.07 -4.62
CA GLN A 98 -9.32 7.91 -5.80
C GLN A 98 -8.58 8.09 -7.13
N ASN A 99 -7.31 8.48 -7.10
CA ASN A 99 -6.48 8.67 -8.28
C ASN A 99 -5.29 7.71 -8.29
N PRO A 100 -4.74 7.37 -9.46
CA PRO A 100 -3.51 6.59 -9.55
C PRO A 100 -2.36 7.29 -8.82
N VAL A 101 -1.63 6.54 -8.00
CA VAL A 101 -0.46 7.05 -7.24
C VAL A 101 0.86 6.51 -7.78
N ASN A 102 0.80 5.58 -8.72
CA ASN A 102 1.99 4.95 -9.28
C ASN A 102 2.68 5.91 -10.25
N VAL A 103 3.97 6.09 -10.06
CA VAL A 103 4.84 6.89 -10.92
C VAL A 103 6.10 6.11 -11.26
N LEU A 104 6.71 6.45 -12.38
CA LEU A 104 8.04 5.99 -12.72
C LEU A 104 9.03 7.13 -12.43
N MET A 105 10.09 6.85 -11.68
CA MET A 105 11.10 7.84 -11.33
C MET A 105 12.52 7.33 -11.58
N SER A 106 13.43 8.25 -11.80
CA SER A 106 14.86 7.97 -11.90
C SER A 106 15.67 9.08 -11.24
N LEU A 107 16.93 8.81 -10.94
CA LEU A 107 17.87 9.86 -10.50
C LEU A 107 18.12 10.85 -11.65
N GLY A 108 18.27 12.14 -11.31
CA GLY A 108 18.42 13.21 -12.32
C GLY A 108 19.66 13.08 -13.19
N ASP A 109 20.73 12.45 -12.69
CA ASP A 109 21.98 12.21 -13.41
C ASP A 109 21.91 11.06 -14.44
N LYS A 110 20.86 10.23 -14.38
CA LYS A 110 20.61 9.14 -15.33
C LYS A 110 20.10 9.62 -16.69
N ASN A 111 19.68 10.86 -16.79
CA ASN A 111 19.22 11.49 -18.02
C ASN A 111 18.03 10.77 -18.69
N ILE A 112 17.19 10.12 -17.91
CA ILE A 112 15.95 9.48 -18.33
C ILE A 112 14.83 10.51 -18.23
N LYS A 113 14.34 11.01 -19.37
CA LYS A 113 13.34 12.07 -19.44
C LYS A 113 12.01 11.61 -20.01
N THR A 114 12.03 10.55 -20.80
CA THR A 114 10.84 9.96 -21.43
C THR A 114 10.85 8.45 -21.27
N VAL A 115 9.72 7.81 -21.51
CA VAL A 115 9.63 6.33 -21.47
C VAL A 115 10.54 5.70 -22.54
N ALA A 116 10.74 6.36 -23.68
CA ALA A 116 11.64 5.87 -24.72
C ALA A 116 13.09 5.76 -24.27
N ASP A 117 13.53 6.58 -23.31
CA ASP A 117 14.88 6.56 -22.74
C ASP A 117 15.13 5.31 -21.86
N LEU A 118 14.10 4.54 -21.57
CA LEU A 118 14.20 3.30 -20.78
C LEU A 118 14.77 2.12 -21.55
N LYS A 119 14.97 2.26 -22.85
CA LYS A 119 15.58 1.19 -23.67
C LYS A 119 16.99 0.84 -23.14
N GLY A 120 17.21 -0.44 -22.84
CA GLY A 120 18.46 -0.93 -22.28
C GLY A 120 18.65 -0.64 -20.78
N LYS A 121 17.62 -0.13 -20.11
CA LYS A 121 17.67 0.20 -18.68
C LYS A 121 17.08 -0.91 -17.81
N LYS A 122 17.42 -0.88 -16.52
CA LYS A 122 16.84 -1.72 -15.48
C LYS A 122 15.75 -0.97 -14.76
N ILE A 123 14.54 -1.54 -14.71
CA ILE A 123 13.37 -0.95 -14.07
C ILE A 123 12.98 -1.80 -12.87
N GLY A 124 13.05 -1.23 -11.67
CA GLY A 124 12.56 -1.87 -10.46
C GLY A 124 11.05 -1.66 -10.30
N TYR A 125 10.34 -2.71 -9.91
CA TYR A 125 8.91 -2.63 -9.58
C TYR A 125 8.61 -3.37 -8.26
N GLY A 126 7.53 -2.97 -7.60
CA GLY A 126 7.10 -3.58 -6.34
C GLY A 126 6.17 -4.75 -6.59
N GLY A 127 6.70 -5.94 -6.63
CA GLY A 127 6.13 -7.29 -6.49
C GLY A 127 4.76 -7.67 -6.99
N SER A 128 3.90 -6.79 -7.48
CA SER A 128 2.60 -7.18 -8.01
C SER A 128 2.67 -7.43 -9.52
N VAL A 129 1.94 -8.45 -9.98
CA VAL A 129 1.78 -8.76 -11.41
C VAL A 129 1.28 -7.53 -12.19
N LEU A 130 0.50 -6.69 -11.52
CA LEU A 130 -0.07 -5.52 -12.16
C LEU A 130 0.93 -4.38 -12.30
N ASN A 131 1.81 -4.16 -11.32
CA ASN A 131 2.91 -3.21 -11.46
C ASN A 131 3.81 -3.58 -12.64
N GLU A 132 4.11 -4.86 -12.81
CA GLU A 132 4.80 -5.38 -13.99
C GLU A 132 4.03 -5.06 -15.28
N ALA A 133 2.73 -5.33 -15.31
CA ALA A 133 1.87 -5.07 -16.46
C ALA A 133 1.79 -3.57 -16.81
N PHE A 134 1.79 -2.68 -15.83
CA PHE A 134 1.84 -1.25 -16.06
C PHE A 134 3.13 -0.82 -16.74
N VAL A 135 4.28 -1.30 -16.28
CA VAL A 135 5.57 -0.99 -16.89
C VAL A 135 5.60 -1.48 -18.35
N LYS A 136 5.18 -2.73 -18.59
CA LYS A 136 5.11 -3.30 -19.94
C LYS A 136 4.19 -2.49 -20.86
N THR A 137 3.05 -2.05 -20.34
CA THR A 137 2.11 -1.21 -21.09
C THR A 137 2.71 0.15 -21.41
N MET A 138 3.41 0.78 -20.49
CA MET A 138 4.11 2.04 -20.72
C MET A 138 5.18 1.90 -21.81
N LEU A 139 5.97 0.84 -21.79
CA LEU A 139 6.99 0.55 -22.81
C LEU A 139 6.33 0.39 -24.18
N LYS A 140 5.27 -0.41 -24.26
CA LYS A 140 4.52 -0.63 -25.50
C LYS A 140 3.94 0.67 -26.07
N ASN A 141 3.34 1.51 -25.22
CA ASN A 141 2.76 2.79 -25.63
C ASN A 141 3.83 3.78 -26.15
N ALA A 142 5.07 3.63 -25.72
CA ALA A 142 6.21 4.41 -26.18
C ALA A 142 6.89 3.79 -27.44
N GLY A 143 6.33 2.72 -28.00
CA GLY A 143 6.86 2.04 -29.18
C GLY A 143 8.03 1.08 -28.89
N LEU A 144 8.24 0.74 -27.61
CA LEU A 144 9.24 -0.23 -27.19
C LEU A 144 8.64 -1.64 -27.07
N LYS A 145 9.52 -2.65 -27.09
CA LYS A 145 9.17 -4.04 -26.77
C LYS A 145 9.31 -4.26 -25.26
N GLU A 146 8.65 -5.30 -24.73
CA GLU A 146 8.73 -5.66 -23.31
C GLU A 146 10.16 -5.99 -22.88
N ASP A 147 10.96 -6.58 -23.76
CA ASP A 147 12.36 -6.96 -23.53
C ASP A 147 13.37 -5.86 -23.87
N ASP A 148 12.93 -4.68 -24.29
CA ASP A 148 13.80 -3.52 -24.49
C ASP A 148 14.33 -2.95 -23.15
N ALA A 149 13.69 -3.27 -22.03
CA ALA A 149 14.15 -2.95 -20.68
C ALA A 149 14.13 -4.21 -19.82
N GLU A 150 15.02 -4.27 -18.83
CA GLU A 150 15.04 -5.36 -17.84
C GLU A 150 14.16 -4.99 -16.64
N LEU A 151 13.12 -5.78 -16.37
CA LEU A 151 12.23 -5.60 -15.24
C LEU A 151 12.70 -6.46 -14.07
N ILE A 152 12.89 -5.84 -12.91
CA ILE A 152 13.39 -6.48 -11.70
C ILE A 152 12.38 -6.27 -10.58
N ASP A 153 11.86 -7.36 -10.00
CA ASP A 153 11.06 -7.31 -8.79
C ASP A 153 11.96 -6.98 -7.59
N VAL A 154 11.81 -5.79 -7.05
CA VAL A 154 12.56 -5.31 -5.89
C VAL A 154 11.72 -5.26 -4.61
N GLY A 155 10.50 -5.77 -4.64
CA GLY A 155 9.59 -5.76 -3.51
C GLY A 155 9.36 -4.34 -3.00
N PHE A 156 9.61 -4.11 -1.69
CA PHE A 156 9.52 -2.78 -1.07
C PHE A 156 10.76 -1.90 -1.28
N GLU A 157 11.85 -2.43 -1.85
CA GLU A 157 13.16 -1.78 -1.93
C GLU A 157 13.31 -0.86 -3.15
N LEU A 158 12.24 -0.12 -3.52
CA LEU A 158 12.23 0.78 -4.68
C LEU A 158 13.28 1.89 -4.56
N MET A 159 13.31 2.58 -3.43
CA MET A 159 14.26 3.69 -3.21
C MET A 159 15.69 3.22 -3.09
N SER A 160 15.94 2.18 -2.28
CA SER A 160 17.29 1.68 -2.07
C SER A 160 17.90 1.06 -3.32
N SER A 161 17.12 0.32 -4.11
CA SER A 161 17.60 -0.25 -5.36
C SER A 161 17.94 0.81 -6.42
N MET A 162 17.20 1.92 -6.45
CA MET A 162 17.51 3.04 -7.34
C MET A 162 18.75 3.83 -6.85
N THR A 163 18.83 4.17 -5.57
CA THR A 163 19.92 4.98 -5.02
C THR A 163 21.27 4.24 -4.98
N THR A 164 21.25 2.91 -4.90
CA THR A 164 22.46 2.08 -4.95
C THR A 164 22.87 1.67 -6.37
N GLY A 165 22.07 2.03 -7.39
CA GLY A 165 22.37 1.71 -8.79
C GLY A 165 22.02 0.28 -9.20
N GLN A 166 21.26 -0.46 -8.38
CA GLN A 166 20.75 -1.78 -8.74
C GLN A 166 19.76 -1.69 -9.91
N VAL A 167 18.96 -0.61 -9.94
CA VAL A 167 18.07 -0.25 -11.04
C VAL A 167 18.27 1.21 -11.43
N ASP A 168 17.84 1.59 -12.63
CA ASP A 168 17.94 2.95 -13.18
C ASP A 168 16.76 3.83 -12.85
#